data_1d9ac2d6036d57251e170711ae7d7b63
#
_entry.id   1d9ac2d6036d57251e170711ae7d7b63
#
_cell.length_a   1.000
_cell.length_b   1.000
_cell.length_c   1.000
_cell.angle_alpha   90.00
_cell.angle_beta   90.00
_cell.angle_gamma   90.00
#
_symmetry.space_group_name_H-M   'P 1'
#
loop_
_entity.id
_entity.type
_entity.pdbx_description
1 polymer ?
#
loop_
_entity_poly.entity_id
_entity_poly.type
_entity_poly.pdbx_seq_one_letter_code
_entity_poly.pdbx_strand_id
1 'polypeptide(L)'
;MCIYPIHSIEITNYEDESRKFIEYVSEIKNEYGFDTVLVSMYFVDIERGRHLVYEQQGWIIVSAGRRENYDFNDCMKTIISISDYAIFQSYASAVGYCIFNNVPVTIFPHNRKCECSDGAANRDFNLDIETLKSFDDLFSTYDEEIDKKKYDICNEWFGYDSVMSGEEMKLLLEFISKLKVKMNRNQIMKIASKNKYQPIKEKIMKVL
;
A
#
# COMPACT_ATOMS: atom_id res chain seq x y z
N MET A 1 13.09 -9.96 5.53
CA MET A 1 12.44 -8.82 4.86
C MET A 1 11.48 -9.27 3.77
N CYS A 2 10.54 -8.43 3.35
CA CYS A 2 9.63 -8.70 2.23
C CYS A 2 9.90 -7.72 1.07
N ILE A 3 9.87 -8.22 -0.17
CA ILE A 3 9.98 -7.36 -1.35
C ILE A 3 8.70 -7.41 -2.17
N TYR A 4 8.39 -6.31 -2.82
CA TYR A 4 7.21 -6.11 -3.66
C TYR A 4 7.63 -5.70 -5.06
N PRO A 5 7.86 -6.68 -5.98
CA PRO A 5 8.14 -6.41 -7.37
C PRO A 5 6.97 -5.65 -8.02
N ILE A 6 7.29 -4.87 -9.06
CA ILE A 6 6.25 -4.24 -9.85
C ILE A 6 5.39 -5.31 -10.50
N HIS A 7 4.07 -5.16 -10.38
CA HIS A 7 3.15 -6.12 -10.98
C HIS A 7 2.54 -5.58 -12.27
N SER A 8 2.38 -6.46 -13.24
CA SER A 8 1.65 -6.16 -14.46
C SER A 8 0.16 -6.16 -14.21
N ILE A 9 -0.53 -5.22 -14.84
CA ILE A 9 -1.97 -5.32 -15.08
C ILE A 9 -2.19 -5.73 -16.54
N GLU A 10 -3.40 -6.17 -16.89
CA GLU A 10 -3.68 -6.75 -18.22
C GLU A 10 -3.27 -5.85 -19.38
N ILE A 11 -3.29 -4.55 -19.21
CA ILE A 11 -3.06 -3.52 -20.24
C ILE A 11 -1.70 -2.82 -20.12
N THR A 12 -0.87 -3.13 -19.14
CA THR A 12 0.38 -2.42 -18.88
C THR A 12 1.55 -3.40 -18.85
N ASN A 13 2.52 -3.19 -19.71
CA ASN A 13 3.82 -3.87 -19.65
C ASN A 13 4.85 -2.88 -19.10
N TYR A 14 5.56 -3.31 -18.06
CA TYR A 14 6.71 -2.57 -17.55
C TYR A 14 7.99 -3.13 -18.17
N GLU A 15 8.96 -2.26 -18.43
CA GLU A 15 10.32 -2.69 -18.79
C GLU A 15 10.82 -3.64 -17.69
N ASP A 16 11.38 -4.78 -18.07
CA ASP A 16 11.85 -5.78 -17.12
C ASP A 16 13.15 -5.31 -16.43
N GLU A 17 13.01 -4.64 -15.32
CA GLU A 17 14.15 -4.26 -14.46
C GLU A 17 14.36 -5.25 -13.30
N SER A 18 13.79 -6.45 -13.37
CA SER A 18 13.89 -7.46 -12.30
C SER A 18 15.34 -7.73 -11.90
N ARG A 19 16.27 -7.75 -12.86
CA ARG A 19 17.69 -8.00 -12.57
C ARG A 19 18.30 -6.89 -11.70
N LYS A 20 18.08 -5.63 -12.04
CA LYS A 20 18.60 -4.49 -11.27
C LYS A 20 17.96 -4.45 -9.86
N PHE A 21 16.68 -4.78 -9.80
CA PHE A 21 15.98 -4.86 -8.52
C PHE A 21 16.50 -5.99 -7.65
N ILE A 22 16.79 -7.16 -8.22
CA ILE A 22 17.42 -8.30 -7.52
C ILE A 22 18.81 -7.93 -7.00
N GLU A 23 19.64 -7.27 -7.81
CA GLU A 23 20.97 -6.79 -7.43
C GLU A 23 20.86 -5.85 -6.23
N TYR A 24 19.99 -4.83 -6.29
CA TYR A 24 19.74 -3.89 -5.20
C TYR A 24 19.26 -4.56 -3.91
N VAL A 25 18.29 -5.46 -4.01
CA VAL A 25 17.79 -6.21 -2.85
C VAL A 25 18.88 -7.08 -2.24
N SER A 26 19.72 -7.70 -3.08
CA SER A 26 20.83 -8.54 -2.63
C SER A 26 21.91 -7.75 -1.88
N GLU A 27 22.18 -6.52 -2.31
CA GLU A 27 23.09 -5.61 -1.61
C GLU A 27 22.55 -5.29 -0.22
N ILE A 28 21.31 -4.83 -0.12
CA ILE A 28 20.65 -4.54 1.17
C ILE A 28 20.62 -5.79 2.07
N LYS A 29 20.21 -6.95 1.51
CA LYS A 29 20.18 -8.22 2.25
C LYS A 29 21.51 -8.53 2.92
N ASN A 30 22.61 -8.39 2.16
CA ASN A 30 23.95 -8.73 2.64
C ASN A 30 24.51 -7.67 3.61
N GLU A 31 24.28 -6.39 3.33
CA GLU A 31 24.77 -5.28 4.14
C GLU A 31 24.13 -5.24 5.52
N TYR A 32 22.81 -5.47 5.58
CA TYR A 32 22.03 -5.39 6.82
C TYR A 32 21.68 -6.75 7.43
N GLY A 33 22.18 -7.86 6.86
CA GLY A 33 22.12 -9.20 7.47
C GLY A 33 20.74 -9.82 7.50
N PHE A 34 19.92 -9.60 6.49
CA PHE A 34 18.62 -10.29 6.41
C PHE A 34 18.78 -11.74 6.01
N ASP A 35 18.31 -12.68 6.83
CA ASP A 35 18.41 -14.12 6.56
C ASP A 35 17.48 -14.54 5.41
N THR A 36 16.24 -14.05 5.43
CA THR A 36 15.17 -14.50 4.55
C THR A 36 14.59 -13.36 3.74
N VAL A 37 14.36 -13.60 2.45
CA VAL A 37 13.63 -12.69 1.55
C VAL A 37 12.31 -13.35 1.15
N LEU A 38 11.21 -12.71 1.49
CA LEU A 38 9.87 -13.01 0.97
C LEU A 38 9.61 -12.15 -0.26
N VAL A 39 9.10 -12.72 -1.32
CA VAL A 39 8.73 -12.01 -2.55
C VAL A 39 7.22 -12.00 -2.69
N SER A 40 6.60 -10.88 -2.33
CA SER A 40 5.14 -10.73 -2.44
C SER A 40 4.75 -10.41 -3.87
N MET A 41 4.21 -11.38 -4.57
CA MET A 41 3.85 -11.26 -5.98
C MET A 41 2.34 -11.35 -6.21
N TYR A 42 1.90 -10.61 -7.23
CA TYR A 42 0.54 -10.74 -7.71
C TYR A 42 0.37 -12.08 -8.44
N PHE A 43 -0.75 -12.76 -8.22
CA PHE A 43 -0.96 -14.13 -8.73
C PHE A 43 -0.79 -14.24 -10.25
N VAL A 44 -1.16 -13.21 -11.02
CA VAL A 44 -0.99 -13.19 -12.49
C VAL A 44 0.48 -13.25 -12.90
N ASP A 45 1.38 -12.60 -12.15
CA ASP A 45 2.81 -12.64 -12.46
C ASP A 45 3.41 -14.00 -12.11
N ILE A 46 2.86 -14.70 -11.11
CA ILE A 46 3.22 -16.08 -10.80
C ILE A 46 2.76 -17.01 -11.94
N GLU A 47 1.51 -16.90 -12.42
CA GLU A 47 0.99 -17.67 -13.55
C GLU A 47 1.81 -17.44 -14.84
N ARG A 48 2.39 -16.25 -15.01
CA ARG A 48 3.26 -15.89 -16.14
C ARG A 48 4.73 -16.31 -15.97
N GLY A 49 5.08 -16.98 -14.86
CA GLY A 49 6.43 -17.46 -14.58
C GLY A 49 7.44 -16.38 -14.16
N ARG A 50 6.99 -15.15 -13.88
CA ARG A 50 7.87 -14.04 -13.45
C ARG A 50 8.52 -14.26 -12.09
N HIS A 51 7.98 -15.15 -11.27
CA HIS A 51 8.54 -15.55 -9.98
C HIS A 51 9.86 -16.31 -10.09
N LEU A 52 10.10 -17.00 -11.24
CA LEU A 52 11.24 -17.90 -11.38
C LEU A 52 12.61 -17.23 -11.19
N VAL A 53 12.74 -15.95 -11.58
CA VAL A 53 14.00 -15.21 -11.42
C VAL A 53 14.34 -14.94 -9.95
N TYR A 54 13.32 -14.85 -9.08
CA TYR A 54 13.47 -14.66 -7.63
C TYR A 54 13.70 -15.99 -6.92
N GLU A 55 13.04 -17.06 -7.34
CA GLU A 55 13.29 -18.42 -6.81
C GLU A 55 14.73 -18.87 -7.07
N GLN A 56 15.32 -18.50 -8.21
CA GLN A 56 16.72 -18.78 -8.51
C GLN A 56 17.69 -18.10 -7.52
N GLN A 57 17.27 -17.07 -6.78
CA GLN A 57 18.03 -16.46 -5.70
C GLN A 57 17.86 -17.19 -4.36
N GLY A 58 17.05 -18.25 -4.30
CA GLY A 58 16.67 -18.94 -3.07
C GLY A 58 15.63 -18.16 -2.24
N TRP A 59 14.91 -17.20 -2.85
CA TRP A 59 13.91 -16.40 -2.18
C TRP A 59 12.53 -17.06 -2.18
N ILE A 60 11.73 -16.79 -1.16
CA ILE A 60 10.44 -17.45 -0.95
C ILE A 60 9.32 -16.62 -1.58
N ILE A 61 8.61 -17.22 -2.54
CA ILE A 61 7.47 -16.58 -3.19
C ILE A 61 6.24 -16.68 -2.29
N VAL A 62 5.59 -15.54 -2.06
CA VAL A 62 4.32 -15.44 -1.34
C VAL A 62 3.31 -14.63 -2.16
N SER A 63 2.04 -14.89 -1.97
CA SER A 63 0.97 -14.15 -2.64
C SER A 63 -0.24 -13.99 -1.74
N ALA A 64 -0.87 -12.83 -1.77
CA ALA A 64 -2.19 -12.63 -1.17
C ALA A 64 -3.34 -13.16 -2.05
N GLY A 65 -3.01 -13.68 -3.24
CA GLY A 65 -4.01 -14.21 -4.17
C GLY A 65 -4.74 -13.14 -4.96
N ARG A 66 -6.00 -13.42 -5.26
CA ARG A 66 -6.88 -12.50 -6.02
C ARG A 66 -7.52 -11.48 -5.09
N ARG A 67 -7.62 -10.21 -5.54
CA ARG A 67 -8.22 -9.12 -4.76
C ARG A 67 -9.69 -9.36 -4.41
N GLU A 68 -10.37 -10.16 -5.20
CA GLU A 68 -11.78 -10.53 -5.01
C GLU A 68 -11.99 -11.59 -3.93
N ASN A 69 -10.92 -12.26 -3.49
CA ASN A 69 -11.01 -13.25 -2.43
C ASN A 69 -11.27 -12.54 -1.09
N TYR A 70 -12.12 -13.13 -0.28
CA TYR A 70 -12.51 -12.58 1.03
C TYR A 70 -11.33 -12.50 2.01
N ASP A 71 -10.34 -13.35 1.86
CA ASP A 71 -9.15 -13.46 2.71
C ASP A 71 -7.94 -12.65 2.19
N PHE A 72 -8.07 -11.97 1.06
CA PHE A 72 -6.98 -11.19 0.45
C PHE A 72 -6.33 -10.20 1.43
N ASN A 73 -7.14 -9.45 2.17
CA ASN A 73 -6.63 -8.47 3.13
C ASN A 73 -5.95 -9.13 4.34
N ASP A 74 -6.45 -10.28 4.79
CA ASP A 74 -5.85 -11.03 5.90
C ASP A 74 -4.51 -11.64 5.48
N CYS A 75 -4.41 -12.15 4.24
CA CYS A 75 -3.15 -12.62 3.67
C CYS A 75 -2.14 -11.47 3.54
N MET A 76 -2.54 -10.30 3.00
CA MET A 76 -1.66 -9.12 2.92
C MET A 76 -1.19 -8.68 4.29
N LYS A 77 -2.09 -8.59 5.26
CA LYS A 77 -1.74 -8.25 6.64
C LYS A 77 -0.75 -9.24 7.25
N THR A 78 -0.95 -10.53 7.00
CA THR A 78 -0.04 -11.59 7.48
C THR A 78 1.35 -11.42 6.88
N ILE A 79 1.47 -11.25 5.55
CA ILE A 79 2.76 -11.03 4.86
C ILE A 79 3.49 -9.82 5.45
N ILE A 80 2.78 -8.71 5.68
CA ILE A 80 3.36 -7.51 6.28
C ILE A 80 3.81 -7.78 7.72
N SER A 81 2.97 -8.43 8.53
CA SER A 81 3.22 -8.62 9.97
C SER A 81 4.40 -9.54 10.30
N ILE A 82 4.80 -10.42 9.37
CA ILE A 82 5.96 -11.30 9.53
C ILE A 82 7.24 -10.70 8.93
N SER A 83 7.19 -9.45 8.46
CA SER A 83 8.29 -8.78 7.80
C SER A 83 8.90 -7.71 8.71
N ASP A 84 10.22 -7.73 8.88
CA ASP A 84 10.95 -6.71 9.62
C ASP A 84 11.22 -5.47 8.77
N TYR A 85 11.22 -5.63 7.45
CA TYR A 85 11.52 -4.59 6.48
C TYR A 85 10.83 -4.85 5.14
N ALA A 86 10.49 -3.79 4.40
CA ALA A 86 9.86 -3.92 3.09
C ALA A 86 10.59 -3.12 2.00
N ILE A 87 10.84 -3.73 0.83
CA ILE A 87 11.42 -3.05 -0.34
C ILE A 87 10.44 -3.14 -1.50
N PHE A 88 10.10 -1.98 -2.03
CA PHE A 88 9.18 -1.86 -3.16
C PHE A 88 9.94 -1.52 -4.44
N GLN A 89 9.65 -2.21 -5.52
CA GLN A 89 10.20 -1.84 -6.82
C GLN A 89 9.54 -0.57 -7.38
N SER A 90 8.32 -0.26 -6.95
CA SER A 90 7.60 0.97 -7.31
C SER A 90 6.59 1.32 -6.23
N TYR A 91 6.01 2.53 -6.30
CA TYR A 91 4.94 2.94 -5.39
C TYR A 91 3.74 2.00 -5.47
N ALA A 92 3.23 1.63 -4.31
CA ALA A 92 2.04 0.80 -4.17
C ALA A 92 1.31 1.16 -2.87
N SER A 93 0.02 0.89 -2.80
CA SER A 93 -0.76 1.09 -1.57
C SER A 93 -0.22 0.29 -0.38
N ALA A 94 0.48 -0.80 -0.64
CA ALA A 94 1.12 -1.60 0.40
C ALA A 94 2.24 -0.85 1.15
N VAL A 95 2.85 0.20 0.58
CA VAL A 95 3.76 1.12 1.29
C VAL A 95 3.05 1.69 2.52
N GLY A 96 1.86 2.25 2.34
CA GLY A 96 1.07 2.78 3.44
C GLY A 96 0.69 1.71 4.47
N TYR A 97 0.37 0.51 4.03
CA TYR A 97 0.07 -0.59 4.96
C TYR A 97 1.30 -1.02 5.78
N CYS A 98 2.49 -1.04 5.17
CA CYS A 98 3.73 -1.32 5.90
C CYS A 98 3.99 -0.26 6.96
N ILE A 99 3.98 1.03 6.60
CA ILE A 99 4.20 2.14 7.54
C ILE A 99 3.17 2.12 8.68
N PHE A 100 1.89 1.89 8.37
CA PHE A 100 0.83 1.78 9.38
C PHE A 100 1.06 0.63 10.37
N ASN A 101 1.66 -0.48 9.91
CA ASN A 101 2.01 -1.64 10.75
C ASN A 101 3.44 -1.57 11.32
N ASN A 102 4.06 -0.39 11.29
CA ASN A 102 5.39 -0.15 11.81
C ASN A 102 6.50 -1.00 11.15
N VAL A 103 6.34 -1.28 9.85
CA VAL A 103 7.34 -1.96 9.02
C VAL A 103 8.04 -0.90 8.16
N PRO A 104 9.36 -0.66 8.35
CA PRO A 104 10.11 0.32 7.57
C PRO A 104 10.15 -0.05 6.08
N VAL A 105 10.24 0.97 5.24
CA VAL A 105 10.10 0.82 3.78
C VAL A 105 11.21 1.56 3.05
N THR A 106 11.75 0.91 2.01
CA THR A 106 12.52 1.56 0.95
C THR A 106 11.85 1.32 -0.41
N ILE A 107 11.89 2.33 -1.27
CA ILE A 107 11.44 2.24 -2.65
C ILE A 107 12.67 2.28 -3.56
N PHE A 108 12.79 1.28 -4.42
CA PHE A 108 13.90 1.15 -5.37
C PHE A 108 14.02 2.40 -6.25
N PRO A 109 15.18 3.09 -6.25
CA PRO A 109 15.41 4.28 -7.06
C PRO A 109 15.58 3.88 -8.54
N HIS A 110 14.59 4.11 -9.38
CA HIS A 110 14.68 3.82 -10.81
C HIS A 110 14.01 4.89 -11.66
N ASN A 111 14.47 5.02 -12.90
CA ASN A 111 13.80 5.84 -13.91
C ASN A 111 12.57 5.08 -14.42
N ARG A 112 11.39 5.56 -14.06
CA ARG A 112 10.13 4.94 -14.43
C ARG A 112 9.80 5.19 -15.87
N LYS A 113 9.84 4.13 -16.69
CA LYS A 113 9.21 4.12 -18.00
C LYS A 113 8.07 3.12 -17.97
N CYS A 114 6.86 3.57 -18.16
CA CYS A 114 5.68 2.74 -18.30
C CYS A 114 5.18 2.84 -19.74
N GLU A 115 5.11 1.73 -20.44
CA GLU A 115 4.47 1.63 -21.74
C GLU A 115 3.06 1.04 -21.57
N CYS A 116 2.05 1.82 -21.85
CA CYS A 116 0.67 1.35 -21.89
C CYS A 116 0.34 0.86 -23.30
N SER A 117 -0.28 -0.32 -23.40
CA SER A 117 -0.70 -0.91 -24.69
C SER A 117 -1.72 -0.08 -25.46
N ASP A 118 -2.37 0.90 -24.85
CA ASP A 118 -3.31 1.83 -25.46
C ASP A 118 -2.64 3.12 -25.99
N GLY A 119 -1.30 3.19 -25.99
CA GLY A 119 -0.53 4.34 -26.48
C GLY A 119 -0.63 5.58 -25.59
N ALA A 120 -1.28 5.48 -24.43
CA ALA A 120 -1.30 6.56 -23.45
C ALA A 120 0.04 6.56 -22.69
N ALA A 121 0.94 7.43 -23.10
CA ALA A 121 2.20 7.64 -22.40
C ALA A 121 1.92 8.03 -20.94
N ASN A 122 2.56 7.32 -20.01
CA ASN A 122 2.62 7.63 -18.59
C ASN A 122 1.27 8.00 -17.94
N ARG A 123 0.38 7.03 -17.77
CA ARG A 123 -0.63 7.10 -16.73
C ARG A 123 -0.03 6.73 -15.36
N ASP A 124 1.19 7.17 -15.11
CA ASP A 124 1.71 7.16 -13.76
C ASP A 124 0.79 8.02 -12.92
N PHE A 125 0.01 7.32 -12.13
CA PHE A 125 -0.83 7.84 -11.07
C PHE A 125 -1.03 9.35 -11.17
N ASN A 126 -2.23 9.88 -10.98
CA ASN A 126 -2.54 11.32 -10.90
C ASN A 126 -1.75 12.06 -9.79
N LEU A 127 -0.54 11.61 -9.49
CA LEU A 127 0.39 12.24 -8.58
C LEU A 127 1.13 13.34 -9.34
N ASP A 128 1.08 14.55 -8.81
CA ASP A 128 1.92 15.61 -9.34
C ASP A 128 3.42 15.29 -9.12
N ILE A 129 4.26 15.90 -9.94
CA ILE A 129 5.70 15.65 -9.92
C ILE A 129 6.34 16.01 -8.56
N GLU A 130 5.84 17.01 -7.85
CA GLU A 130 6.35 17.44 -6.54
C GLU A 130 6.07 16.38 -5.48
N THR A 131 4.89 15.80 -5.51
CA THR A 131 4.51 14.72 -4.60
C THR A 131 5.35 13.47 -4.83
N LEU A 132 5.54 13.05 -6.08
CA LEU A 132 6.41 11.92 -6.42
C LEU A 132 7.84 12.15 -5.94
N LYS A 133 8.38 13.35 -6.15
CA LYS A 133 9.73 13.72 -5.68
C LYS A 133 9.83 13.68 -4.16
N SER A 134 8.82 14.13 -3.45
CA SER A 134 8.78 14.09 -1.98
C SER A 134 8.81 12.64 -1.46
N PHE A 135 8.13 11.71 -2.13
CA PHE A 135 8.22 10.29 -1.82
C PHE A 135 9.61 9.72 -2.14
N ASP A 136 10.19 10.03 -3.31
CA ASP A 136 11.53 9.58 -3.67
C ASP A 136 12.56 10.04 -2.65
N ASP A 137 12.52 11.31 -2.24
CA ASP A 137 13.45 11.87 -1.26
C ASP A 137 13.33 11.18 0.13
N LEU A 138 12.12 10.72 0.51
CA LEU A 138 11.88 10.09 1.80
C LEU A 138 12.13 8.57 1.83
N PHE A 139 11.88 7.88 0.72
CA PHE A 139 11.85 6.43 0.68
C PHE A 139 12.93 5.78 -0.20
N SER A 140 13.80 6.54 -0.87
CA SER A 140 14.84 5.99 -1.76
C SER A 140 16.06 5.43 -1.01
N THR A 141 16.21 5.74 0.27
CA THR A 141 17.36 5.31 1.10
C THR A 141 16.89 4.31 2.15
N TYR A 142 17.72 3.28 2.40
CA TYR A 142 17.50 2.36 3.50
C TYR A 142 17.50 3.09 4.84
N ASP A 143 16.53 2.80 5.68
CA ASP A 143 16.39 3.36 7.01
C ASP A 143 15.55 2.40 7.88
N GLU A 144 16.09 1.96 9.00
CA GLU A 144 15.40 1.05 9.93
C GLU A 144 14.28 1.74 10.71
N GLU A 145 14.24 3.07 10.70
CA GLU A 145 13.25 3.82 11.46
C GLU A 145 12.20 4.45 10.54
N ILE A 146 10.98 4.49 11.04
CA ILE A 146 9.90 5.26 10.46
C ILE A 146 9.87 6.61 11.15
N ASP A 147 10.52 7.60 10.56
CA ASP A 147 10.47 8.95 11.08
C ASP A 147 9.08 9.58 10.93
N LYS A 148 8.89 10.71 11.63
CA LYS A 148 7.62 11.43 11.62
C LYS A 148 7.21 11.89 10.20
N LYS A 149 8.15 12.22 9.32
CA LYS A 149 7.84 12.70 7.97
C LYS A 149 7.28 11.58 7.09
N LYS A 150 7.89 10.38 7.17
CA LYS A 150 7.39 9.18 6.48
C LYS A 150 5.98 8.82 6.95
N TYR A 151 5.75 8.89 8.27
CA TYR A 151 4.43 8.64 8.83
C TYR A 151 3.41 9.70 8.39
N ASP A 152 3.74 10.98 8.50
CA ASP A 152 2.81 12.10 8.21
C ASP A 152 2.39 12.07 6.73
N ILE A 153 3.32 11.87 5.79
CA ILE A 153 2.98 11.80 4.36
C ILE A 153 2.10 10.57 4.06
N CYS A 154 2.37 9.43 4.67
CA CYS A 154 1.52 8.26 4.52
C CYS A 154 0.15 8.46 5.19
N ASN A 155 0.08 9.13 6.34
CA ASN A 155 -1.19 9.47 6.99
C ASN A 155 -2.05 10.39 6.12
N GLU A 156 -1.45 11.40 5.49
CA GLU A 156 -2.15 12.29 4.54
C GLU A 156 -2.77 11.50 3.38
N TRP A 157 -2.04 10.52 2.83
CA TRP A 157 -2.48 9.76 1.66
C TRP A 157 -3.43 8.61 1.99
N PHE A 158 -3.19 7.91 3.10
CA PHE A 158 -3.92 6.69 3.47
C PHE A 158 -4.92 6.90 4.61
N GLY A 159 -4.91 8.08 5.26
CA GLY A 159 -5.92 8.47 6.25
C GLY A 159 -5.85 7.64 7.54
N TYR A 160 -4.68 7.40 8.10
CA TYR A 160 -4.51 6.60 9.32
C TYR A 160 -5.36 7.12 10.49
N ASP A 161 -5.48 8.46 10.63
CA ASP A 161 -6.34 9.10 11.62
C ASP A 161 -7.83 8.81 11.43
N SER A 162 -8.20 8.27 10.27
CA SER A 162 -9.58 7.94 9.90
C SER A 162 -9.89 6.45 10.01
N VAL A 163 -8.92 5.64 10.42
CA VAL A 163 -9.13 4.20 10.65
C VAL A 163 -10.18 4.02 11.75
N MET A 164 -11.11 3.13 11.50
CA MET A 164 -12.23 2.83 12.39
C MET A 164 -12.14 1.38 12.89
N SER A 165 -12.52 1.17 14.15
CA SER A 165 -12.79 -0.17 14.66
C SER A 165 -14.03 -0.77 13.97
N GLY A 166 -14.18 -2.09 14.05
CA GLY A 166 -15.38 -2.76 13.52
C GLY A 166 -16.68 -2.25 14.14
N GLU A 167 -16.67 -1.88 15.44
CA GLU A 167 -17.82 -1.30 16.11
C GLU A 167 -18.13 0.11 15.62
N GLU A 168 -17.12 0.96 15.45
CA GLU A 168 -17.28 2.30 14.86
C GLU A 168 -17.82 2.22 13.44
N MET A 169 -17.30 1.29 12.63
CA MET A 169 -17.78 1.06 11.27
C MET A 169 -19.24 0.62 11.26
N LYS A 170 -19.64 -0.29 12.15
CA LYS A 170 -21.03 -0.70 12.31
C LYS A 170 -21.93 0.48 12.66
N LEU A 171 -21.51 1.33 13.60
CA LEU A 171 -22.24 2.55 13.96
C LEU A 171 -22.36 3.51 12.79
N LEU A 172 -21.30 3.67 12.00
CA LEU A 172 -21.31 4.51 10.79
C LEU A 172 -22.29 3.98 9.75
N LEU A 173 -22.31 2.68 9.47
CA LEU A 173 -23.25 2.06 8.54
C LEU A 173 -24.69 2.21 9.03
N GLU A 174 -24.96 2.02 10.33
CA GLU A 174 -26.28 2.27 10.90
C GLU A 174 -26.68 3.76 10.84
N PHE A 175 -25.73 4.67 10.99
CA PHE A 175 -25.96 6.09 10.83
C PHE A 175 -26.34 6.42 9.39
N ILE A 176 -25.54 5.96 8.41
CA ILE A 176 -25.77 6.19 6.98
C ILE A 176 -27.13 5.62 6.55
N SER A 177 -27.51 4.45 7.06
CA SER A 177 -28.80 3.82 6.73
C SER A 177 -30.03 4.66 7.14
N LYS A 178 -29.85 5.61 8.05
CA LYS A 178 -30.91 6.53 8.51
C LYS A 178 -30.94 7.85 7.75
N LEU A 179 -29.92 8.11 6.92
CA LEU A 179 -29.89 9.30 6.08
C LEU A 179 -30.84 9.11 4.89
N LYS A 180 -31.62 10.16 4.59
CA LYS A 180 -32.47 10.21 3.39
C LYS A 180 -31.79 11.09 2.36
N VAL A 181 -31.96 10.79 1.09
CA VAL A 181 -31.33 11.45 -0.07
C VAL A 181 -31.47 12.99 -0.10
N LYS A 182 -32.43 13.56 0.62
CA LYS A 182 -32.69 15.02 0.64
C LYS A 182 -32.53 15.65 2.03
N MET A 183 -31.74 15.04 2.93
CA MET A 183 -31.51 15.65 4.25
C MET A 183 -30.49 16.79 4.14
N ASN A 184 -30.80 17.92 4.79
CA ASN A 184 -29.85 19.01 4.93
C ASN A 184 -28.87 18.76 6.11
N ARG A 185 -27.78 19.55 6.16
CA ARG A 185 -26.74 19.42 7.18
C ARG A 185 -27.29 19.44 8.62
N ASN A 186 -28.25 20.32 8.92
CA ASN A 186 -28.82 20.42 10.26
C ASN A 186 -29.59 19.16 10.68
N GLN A 187 -30.31 18.54 9.75
CA GLN A 187 -31.02 17.29 9.99
C GLN A 187 -30.04 16.13 10.21
N ILE A 188 -28.97 16.08 9.45
CA ILE A 188 -27.89 15.07 9.59
C ILE A 188 -27.23 15.25 10.97
N MET A 189 -26.90 16.48 11.34
CA MET A 189 -26.31 16.81 12.64
C MET A 189 -27.20 16.42 13.82
N LYS A 190 -28.51 16.58 13.69
CA LYS A 190 -29.47 16.15 14.72
C LYS A 190 -29.45 14.64 14.91
N ILE A 191 -29.22 13.86 13.86
CA ILE A 191 -29.06 12.39 13.98
C ILE A 191 -27.70 12.06 14.62
N ALA A 192 -26.62 12.69 14.15
CA ALA A 192 -25.26 12.49 14.67
C ALA A 192 -25.09 12.88 16.15
N SER A 193 -25.90 13.82 16.65
CA SER A 193 -25.84 14.27 18.05
C SER A 193 -26.43 13.26 19.07
N LYS A 194 -27.05 12.16 18.61
CA LYS A 194 -27.55 11.14 19.52
C LYS A 194 -26.40 10.42 20.23
N ASN A 195 -26.55 10.14 21.53
CA ASN A 195 -25.51 9.48 22.33
C ASN A 195 -24.92 8.22 21.69
N LYS A 196 -25.75 7.44 20.98
CA LYS A 196 -25.32 6.24 20.24
C LYS A 196 -24.18 6.49 19.26
N TYR A 197 -24.10 7.69 18.65
CA TYR A 197 -23.10 8.00 17.62
C TYR A 197 -21.93 8.84 18.15
N GLN A 198 -21.84 9.06 19.47
CA GLN A 198 -20.72 9.82 20.06
C GLN A 198 -19.34 9.27 19.67
N PRO A 199 -19.11 7.92 19.63
CA PRO A 199 -17.79 7.38 19.25
C PRO A 199 -17.32 7.75 17.85
N ILE A 200 -18.26 8.01 16.93
CA ILE A 200 -17.95 8.33 15.52
C ILE A 200 -18.29 9.77 15.13
N LYS A 201 -18.75 10.59 16.10
CA LYS A 201 -19.24 11.95 15.83
C LYS A 201 -18.22 12.83 15.13
N GLU A 202 -16.97 12.82 15.60
CA GLU A 202 -15.91 13.64 15.02
C GLU A 202 -15.58 13.20 13.56
N LYS A 203 -15.58 11.90 13.32
CA LYS A 203 -15.37 11.33 11.96
C LYS A 203 -16.51 11.71 11.01
N ILE A 204 -17.76 11.68 11.48
CA ILE A 204 -18.92 12.17 10.72
C ILE A 204 -18.77 13.68 10.42
N MET A 205 -18.30 14.45 11.39
CA MET A 205 -18.13 15.91 11.23
C MET A 205 -17.07 16.30 10.23
N LYS A 206 -16.01 15.49 10.05
CA LYS A 206 -14.97 15.74 9.04
C LYS A 206 -15.47 15.54 7.61
N VAL A 207 -16.53 14.76 7.41
CA VAL A 207 -17.08 14.39 6.08
C VAL A 207 -18.24 15.31 5.66
N LEU A 208 -18.90 15.98 6.59
CA LEU A 208 -20.01 16.91 6.38
C LEU A 208 -19.53 18.37 6.18
#